data_b35cdaeed2f5ad1690df506e7e0ab438
#
_entry.id   b35cdaeed2f5ad1690df506e7e0ab438
#
_cell.length_a   1.000
_cell.length_b   1.000
_cell.length_c   1.000
_cell.angle_alpha   90.00
_cell.angle_beta   90.00
_cell.angle_gamma   90.00
#
_symmetry.space_group_name_H-M   'P 1'
#
loop_
_entity.id
_entity.type
_entity.pdbx_description
1 polymer ?
#
loop_
_entity_poly.entity_id
_entity_poly.type
_entity_poly.pdbx_seq_one_letter_code
_entity_poly.pdbx_strand_id
1 'polypeptide(L)'
;MKKTLLATSLIALALAAPLAQAHKAGDIIVRAGAITVDPQEDSSELQVGGADVAGTKATLDSDTQLGLNFAYMVTDHVGVELLAATPFSHNVGVKGVDAALGTPAGTIDGSFGDIKHLPPTLSALYYPLDANSAFQPYVGLGINYTIFFDEDLNSRQKDNGFSNLELDNSWGLAYQVGMDYMLTDNVMLNAQVRYLDIDTTATVDHNALGKVKVDVDVDPFVYMVGLGYKF
;
A
#
# COMPACT_ATOMS: atom_id res chain seq x y z
N MET A 1 11.99 -16.57 30.82
CA MET A 1 13.39 -16.25 30.53
C MET A 1 13.89 -16.63 29.12
N LYS A 2 12.99 -16.92 28.11
CA LYS A 2 13.42 -17.30 26.73
C LYS A 2 13.23 -16.19 25.68
N LYS A 3 12.68 -15.04 26.04
CA LYS A 3 12.41 -13.94 25.08
C LYS A 3 13.54 -12.91 24.95
N THR A 4 14.47 -12.87 25.90
CA THR A 4 15.61 -11.94 25.93
C THR A 4 16.82 -12.40 25.13
N LEU A 5 16.93 -13.69 24.80
CA LEU A 5 18.04 -14.24 24.03
C LEU A 5 17.95 -14.01 22.51
N LEU A 6 16.73 -13.81 21.98
CA LEU A 6 16.55 -13.55 20.53
C LEU A 6 16.89 -12.10 20.16
N ALA A 7 16.63 -11.13 21.03
CA ALA A 7 16.96 -9.73 20.79
C ALA A 7 18.48 -9.45 20.81
N THR A 8 19.21 -10.18 21.67
CA THR A 8 20.69 -10.04 21.76
C THR A 8 21.42 -10.67 20.58
N SER A 9 20.85 -11.68 19.94
CA SER A 9 21.47 -12.34 18.78
C SER A 9 21.38 -11.49 17.48
N LEU A 10 20.30 -10.71 17.33
CA LEU A 10 20.13 -9.79 16.18
C LEU A 10 21.10 -8.61 16.25
N ILE A 11 21.37 -8.09 17.45
CA ILE A 11 22.33 -6.98 17.64
C ILE A 11 23.78 -7.45 17.42
N ALA A 12 24.11 -8.70 17.74
CA ALA A 12 25.44 -9.25 17.55
C ALA A 12 25.80 -9.54 16.08
N LEU A 13 24.80 -9.84 15.22
CA LEU A 13 25.03 -9.97 13.76
C LEU A 13 25.34 -8.62 13.09
N ALA A 14 24.79 -7.53 13.58
CA ALA A 14 25.02 -6.18 13.05
C ALA A 14 26.47 -5.67 13.27
N LEU A 15 27.17 -6.24 14.25
CA LEU A 15 28.54 -5.81 14.62
C LEU A 15 29.66 -6.59 13.89
N ALA A 16 29.33 -7.64 13.12
CA ALA A 16 30.31 -8.49 12.43
C ALA A 16 30.35 -8.24 10.90
N ALA A 17 29.64 -7.24 10.39
CA ALA A 17 29.67 -6.91 8.97
C ALA A 17 31.03 -6.26 8.59
N PRO A 18 31.58 -6.57 7.39
CA PRO A 18 32.71 -5.82 6.84
C PRO A 18 32.34 -4.33 6.80
N LEU A 19 33.34 -3.45 6.84
CA LEU A 19 33.18 -1.99 6.71
C LEU A 19 32.71 -1.66 5.28
N ALA A 20 31.50 -2.10 4.93
CA ALA A 20 30.84 -1.72 3.70
C ALA A 20 30.37 -0.27 3.85
N GLN A 21 30.84 0.60 2.99
CA GLN A 21 30.38 1.98 2.95
C GLN A 21 28.93 1.99 2.42
N ALA A 22 27.97 2.38 3.27
CA ALA A 22 26.56 2.33 2.92
C ALA A 22 26.19 3.43 1.89
N HIS A 23 25.56 4.48 2.32
CA HIS A 23 25.06 5.51 1.40
C HIS A 23 25.88 6.78 1.49
N LYS A 24 26.12 7.44 0.36
CA LYS A 24 26.79 8.75 0.27
C LYS A 24 26.09 9.65 -0.76
N ALA A 25 26.35 10.93 -0.67
CA ALA A 25 25.87 11.91 -1.65
C ALA A 25 26.25 11.51 -3.08
N GLY A 26 25.26 11.52 -3.97
CA GLY A 26 25.40 11.13 -5.37
C GLY A 26 25.09 9.67 -5.67
N ASP A 27 24.93 8.79 -4.68
CA ASP A 27 24.57 7.40 -4.90
C ASP A 27 23.16 7.29 -5.49
N ILE A 28 23.01 6.38 -6.48
CA ILE A 28 21.73 5.95 -7.02
C ILE A 28 21.45 4.55 -6.47
N ILE A 29 20.31 4.37 -5.84
CA ILE A 29 19.91 3.11 -5.22
C ILE A 29 18.65 2.62 -5.92
N VAL A 30 18.70 1.37 -6.37
CA VAL A 30 17.53 0.68 -6.93
C VAL A 30 17.21 -0.51 -6.04
N ARG A 31 15.96 -0.60 -5.57
CA ARG A 31 15.49 -1.73 -4.77
C ARG A 31 14.36 -2.44 -5.49
N ALA A 32 14.38 -3.77 -5.48
CA ALA A 32 13.34 -4.61 -6.06
C ALA A 32 12.96 -5.71 -5.09
N GLY A 33 11.68 -6.02 -4.97
CA GLY A 33 11.23 -7.04 -4.05
C GLY A 33 9.73 -7.30 -4.10
N ALA A 34 9.27 -8.18 -3.22
CA ALA A 34 7.85 -8.38 -2.99
C ALA A 34 7.30 -7.19 -2.19
N ILE A 35 6.21 -6.62 -2.69
CA ILE A 35 5.49 -5.52 -2.05
C ILE A 35 4.04 -5.92 -1.86
N THR A 36 3.54 -5.78 -0.63
CA THR A 36 2.15 -6.10 -0.25
C THR A 36 1.44 -4.83 0.17
N VAL A 37 0.30 -4.56 -0.43
CA VAL A 37 -0.65 -3.55 0.02
C VAL A 37 -1.70 -4.23 0.87
N ASP A 38 -1.84 -3.79 2.12
CA ASP A 38 -2.74 -4.34 3.13
C ASP A 38 -3.69 -3.20 3.59
N PRO A 39 -4.88 -3.09 2.97
CA PRO A 39 -5.85 -2.06 3.31
C PRO A 39 -6.28 -2.15 4.78
N GLN A 40 -6.45 -0.99 5.41
CA GLN A 40 -7.02 -0.85 6.76
C GLN A 40 -8.38 -0.18 6.64
N GLU A 41 -9.14 -0.57 5.66
CA GLU A 41 -10.30 0.15 5.15
C GLU A 41 -11.37 0.44 6.23
N ASP A 42 -11.80 1.70 6.27
CA ASP A 42 -13.10 2.11 6.81
C ASP A 42 -13.92 2.77 5.70
N SER A 43 -15.23 2.67 5.78
CA SER A 43 -16.10 3.28 4.77
C SER A 43 -17.30 3.94 5.40
N SER A 44 -17.87 4.93 4.71
CA SER A 44 -19.22 5.38 5.00
C SER A 44 -20.24 4.25 4.82
N GLU A 45 -21.47 4.46 5.22
CA GLU A 45 -22.60 3.66 4.74
C GLU A 45 -22.81 3.93 3.24
N LEU A 46 -23.32 2.92 2.51
CA LEU A 46 -23.68 3.11 1.11
C LEU A 46 -24.81 4.12 1.00
N GLN A 47 -24.74 4.98 0.00
CA GLN A 47 -25.73 6.02 -0.27
C GLN A 47 -26.51 5.71 -1.54
N VAL A 48 -27.85 5.75 -1.45
CA VAL A 48 -28.76 5.61 -2.58
C VAL A 48 -29.62 6.85 -2.68
N GLY A 49 -29.50 7.59 -3.79
CA GLY A 49 -30.21 8.85 -3.96
C GLY A 49 -29.87 9.93 -2.92
N GLY A 50 -28.68 9.84 -2.30
CA GLY A 50 -28.20 10.75 -1.25
C GLY A 50 -28.68 10.39 0.16
N ALA A 51 -29.32 9.23 0.35
CA ALA A 51 -29.71 8.71 1.66
C ALA A 51 -28.83 7.53 2.04
N ASP A 52 -28.34 7.51 3.28
CA ASP A 52 -27.52 6.44 3.82
C ASP A 52 -28.34 5.15 4.03
N VAL A 53 -27.75 4.02 3.68
CA VAL A 53 -28.32 2.68 3.89
C VAL A 53 -27.65 2.08 5.12
N ALA A 54 -28.34 2.17 6.25
CA ALA A 54 -27.78 1.83 7.55
C ALA A 54 -27.22 0.40 7.64
N GLY A 55 -26.03 0.29 8.25
CA GLY A 55 -25.37 -0.99 8.51
C GLY A 55 -24.63 -1.59 7.32
N THR A 56 -24.49 -0.84 6.22
CA THR A 56 -23.73 -1.27 5.05
C THR A 56 -22.28 -0.78 5.11
N LYS A 57 -21.33 -1.55 4.55
CA LYS A 57 -19.89 -1.23 4.46
C LYS A 57 -19.29 -1.78 3.18
N ALA A 58 -18.27 -1.07 2.65
CA ALA A 58 -17.36 -1.61 1.64
C ALA A 58 -16.23 -2.40 2.30
N THR A 59 -15.59 -3.30 1.55
CA THR A 59 -14.42 -4.09 1.99
C THR A 59 -13.44 -4.27 0.85
N LEU A 60 -12.14 -4.37 1.19
CA LEU A 60 -11.06 -4.66 0.25
C LEU A 60 -10.19 -5.80 0.80
N ASP A 61 -9.59 -6.59 -0.11
CA ASP A 61 -8.56 -7.58 0.26
C ASP A 61 -7.15 -7.04 0.04
N SER A 62 -6.14 -7.75 0.53
CA SER A 62 -4.73 -7.42 0.31
C SER A 62 -4.22 -8.02 -0.99
N ASP A 63 -3.21 -7.38 -1.62
CA ASP A 63 -2.51 -7.92 -2.79
C ASP A 63 -1.00 -7.75 -2.70
N THR A 64 -0.25 -8.68 -3.32
CA THR A 64 1.20 -8.69 -3.35
C THR A 64 1.72 -8.68 -4.77
N GLN A 65 2.60 -7.74 -5.07
CA GLN A 65 3.13 -7.46 -6.40
C GLN A 65 4.65 -7.31 -6.39
N LEU A 66 5.25 -7.05 -7.55
CA LEU A 66 6.65 -6.64 -7.67
C LEU A 66 6.76 -5.14 -7.40
N GLY A 67 7.52 -4.78 -6.36
CA GLY A 67 7.85 -3.40 -6.03
C GLY A 67 9.23 -3.00 -6.55
N LEU A 68 9.35 -1.75 -6.96
CA LEU A 68 10.59 -1.11 -7.41
C LEU A 68 10.72 0.26 -6.74
N ASN A 69 11.85 0.51 -6.08
CA ASN A 69 12.18 1.82 -5.55
C ASN A 69 13.43 2.36 -6.24
N PHE A 70 13.37 3.62 -6.61
CA PHE A 70 14.50 4.38 -7.16
C PHE A 70 14.80 5.51 -6.20
N ALA A 71 15.98 5.50 -5.55
CA ALA A 71 16.40 6.55 -4.65
C ALA A 71 17.68 7.22 -5.13
N TYR A 72 17.79 8.52 -4.89
CA TYR A 72 18.97 9.32 -5.11
C TYR A 72 19.38 9.99 -3.80
N MET A 73 20.64 9.80 -3.40
CA MET A 73 21.18 10.41 -2.19
C MET A 73 21.62 11.85 -2.47
N VAL A 74 20.89 12.81 -1.94
CA VAL A 74 21.22 14.25 -2.06
C VAL A 74 22.38 14.62 -1.16
N THR A 75 22.44 14.01 0.02
CA THR A 75 23.56 14.08 0.98
C THR A 75 23.82 12.67 1.54
N ASP A 76 24.81 12.50 2.40
CA ASP A 76 25.08 11.21 3.06
C ASP A 76 23.92 10.74 3.96
N HIS A 77 23.03 11.66 4.33
CA HIS A 77 21.90 11.37 5.24
C HIS A 77 20.53 11.61 4.63
N VAL A 78 20.44 12.28 3.48
CA VAL A 78 19.13 12.63 2.87
C VAL A 78 19.05 12.10 1.46
N GLY A 79 17.99 11.35 1.17
CA GLY A 79 17.66 10.86 -0.15
C GLY A 79 16.28 11.28 -0.61
N VAL A 80 16.04 11.18 -1.91
CA VAL A 80 14.72 11.28 -2.54
C VAL A 80 14.41 9.94 -3.19
N GLU A 81 13.24 9.37 -2.92
CA GLU A 81 12.84 8.06 -3.41
C GLU A 81 11.53 8.13 -4.17
N LEU A 82 11.47 7.43 -5.30
CA LEU A 82 10.26 7.15 -6.04
C LEU A 82 9.92 5.67 -5.91
N LEU A 83 8.74 5.37 -5.36
CA LEU A 83 8.15 4.04 -5.39
C LEU A 83 7.38 3.86 -6.70
N ALA A 84 7.64 2.74 -7.36
CA ALA A 84 6.84 2.18 -8.44
C ALA A 84 6.53 0.70 -8.14
N ALA A 85 5.47 0.17 -8.73
CA ALA A 85 5.10 -1.24 -8.60
C ALA A 85 4.40 -1.71 -9.88
N THR A 86 4.29 -3.02 -10.06
CA THR A 86 3.26 -3.54 -10.97
C THR A 86 1.87 -3.27 -10.40
N PRO A 87 0.83 -3.11 -11.24
CA PRO A 87 -0.51 -2.79 -10.75
C PRO A 87 -0.98 -3.80 -9.69
N PHE A 88 -1.49 -3.27 -8.57
CA PHE A 88 -2.18 -4.07 -7.56
C PHE A 88 -3.60 -4.35 -8.03
N SER A 89 -4.12 -5.53 -7.67
CA SER A 89 -5.49 -5.95 -7.97
C SER A 89 -6.17 -6.36 -6.67
N HIS A 90 -7.25 -5.68 -6.33
CA HIS A 90 -8.02 -5.93 -5.11
C HIS A 90 -9.42 -6.37 -5.46
N ASN A 91 -9.92 -7.39 -4.76
CA ASN A 91 -11.34 -7.70 -4.77
C ASN A 91 -12.06 -6.74 -3.83
N VAL A 92 -12.98 -5.97 -4.39
CA VAL A 92 -13.87 -5.10 -3.62
C VAL A 92 -15.14 -5.89 -3.26
N GLY A 93 -15.62 -5.69 -2.06
CA GLY A 93 -16.81 -6.35 -1.56
C GLY A 93 -17.72 -5.38 -0.82
N VAL A 94 -18.92 -5.85 -0.51
CA VAL A 94 -19.90 -5.13 0.32
C VAL A 94 -20.47 -6.06 1.39
N LYS A 95 -20.87 -5.46 2.51
CA LYS A 95 -21.49 -6.13 3.64
C LYS A 95 -22.73 -5.37 4.10
N GLY A 96 -23.72 -6.10 4.62
CA GLY A 96 -24.93 -5.54 5.23
C GLY A 96 -26.02 -5.13 4.24
N VAL A 97 -25.76 -5.18 2.94
CA VAL A 97 -26.72 -4.78 1.89
C VAL A 97 -27.91 -5.72 1.84
N ASP A 98 -27.68 -7.04 1.91
CA ASP A 98 -28.74 -8.03 1.90
C ASP A 98 -29.69 -7.85 3.09
N ALA A 99 -29.15 -7.58 4.28
CA ALA A 99 -29.95 -7.32 5.46
C ALA A 99 -30.76 -6.02 5.34
N ALA A 100 -30.17 -4.96 4.81
CA ALA A 100 -30.84 -3.68 4.63
C ALA A 100 -31.99 -3.73 3.60
N LEU A 101 -31.82 -4.55 2.56
CA LEU A 101 -32.84 -4.70 1.50
C LEU A 101 -33.82 -5.86 1.77
N GLY A 102 -33.56 -6.70 2.79
CA GLY A 102 -34.37 -7.89 3.08
C GLY A 102 -34.22 -8.99 2.03
N THR A 103 -33.09 -9.04 1.34
CA THR A 103 -32.78 -10.08 0.35
C THR A 103 -32.11 -11.29 1.02
N PRO A 104 -32.11 -12.47 0.40
CA PRO A 104 -31.38 -13.62 0.93
C PRO A 104 -29.89 -13.35 1.03
N ALA A 105 -29.24 -13.84 2.08
CA ALA A 105 -27.82 -13.67 2.31
C ALA A 105 -26.96 -14.16 1.12
N GLY A 106 -25.99 -13.35 0.69
CA GLY A 106 -25.13 -13.62 -0.45
C GLY A 106 -25.73 -13.28 -1.81
N THR A 107 -26.87 -12.59 -1.85
CA THR A 107 -27.42 -12.03 -3.08
C THR A 107 -26.54 -10.88 -3.60
N ILE A 108 -26.26 -9.92 -2.74
CA ILE A 108 -25.41 -8.75 -3.03
C ILE A 108 -24.13 -8.79 -2.18
N ASP A 109 -24.25 -9.12 -0.89
CA ASP A 109 -23.13 -9.18 0.05
C ASP A 109 -22.01 -10.14 -0.40
N GLY A 110 -20.77 -9.78 -0.06
CA GLY A 110 -19.54 -10.48 -0.42
C GLY A 110 -18.83 -9.81 -1.57
N SER A 111 -18.11 -10.57 -2.40
CA SER A 111 -17.35 -10.03 -3.54
C SER A 111 -18.29 -9.31 -4.52
N PHE A 112 -17.91 -8.08 -4.85
CA PHE A 112 -18.65 -7.18 -5.73
C PHE A 112 -18.00 -7.04 -7.09
N GLY A 113 -16.67 -6.93 -7.11
CA GLY A 113 -15.88 -6.78 -8.32
C GLY A 113 -14.39 -6.74 -8.02
N ASP A 114 -13.60 -6.47 -9.04
CA ASP A 114 -12.16 -6.30 -8.96
C ASP A 114 -11.78 -4.91 -9.45
N ILE A 115 -10.77 -4.31 -8.80
CA ILE A 115 -10.21 -3.03 -9.20
C ILE A 115 -8.69 -3.16 -9.32
N LYS A 116 -8.08 -2.35 -10.18
CA LYS A 116 -6.63 -2.18 -10.19
C LYS A 116 -6.24 -0.78 -9.78
N HIS A 117 -5.09 -0.66 -9.13
CA HIS A 117 -4.52 0.63 -8.81
C HIS A 117 -3.00 0.66 -8.86
N LEU A 118 -2.47 1.87 -9.03
CA LEU A 118 -1.05 2.19 -8.93
C LEU A 118 -0.89 3.36 -7.96
N PRO A 119 -0.13 3.21 -6.85
CA PRO A 119 0.14 4.25 -5.88
C PRO A 119 1.57 4.82 -6.01
N PRO A 120 1.99 5.46 -7.12
CA PRO A 120 3.29 6.10 -7.17
C PRO A 120 3.45 7.07 -5.99
N THR A 121 4.60 6.97 -5.32
CA THR A 121 4.89 7.73 -4.11
C THR A 121 6.27 8.35 -4.21
N LEU A 122 6.35 9.66 -4.01
CA LEU A 122 7.60 10.42 -3.95
C LEU A 122 7.88 10.79 -2.49
N SER A 123 9.02 10.36 -1.95
CA SER A 123 9.38 10.54 -0.55
C SER A 123 10.76 11.16 -0.37
N ALA A 124 10.92 11.99 0.65
CA ALA A 124 12.20 12.35 1.22
C ALA A 124 12.57 11.34 2.31
N LEU A 125 13.79 10.82 2.26
CA LEU A 125 14.31 9.85 3.22
C LEU A 125 15.38 10.49 4.08
N TYR A 126 15.42 10.10 5.35
CA TYR A 126 16.47 10.47 6.28
C TYR A 126 17.12 9.25 6.93
N TYR A 127 18.44 9.14 6.78
CA TYR A 127 19.29 8.09 7.32
C TYR A 127 20.07 8.65 8.52
N PRO A 128 19.76 8.28 9.77
CA PRO A 128 20.36 8.88 10.95
C PRO A 128 21.76 8.37 11.27
N LEU A 129 22.19 7.22 10.71
CA LEU A 129 23.47 6.61 11.03
C LEU A 129 24.58 7.09 10.07
N ASP A 130 25.82 6.93 10.53
CA ASP A 130 27.02 7.23 9.73
C ASP A 130 27.09 6.30 8.49
N ALA A 131 27.55 6.83 7.36
CA ALA A 131 27.70 6.13 6.09
C ALA A 131 28.63 4.90 6.16
N ASN A 132 29.47 4.77 7.20
CA ASN A 132 30.32 3.59 7.43
C ASN A 132 29.59 2.43 8.12
N SER A 133 28.32 2.59 8.50
CA SER A 133 27.53 1.52 9.08
C SER A 133 26.89 0.65 8.00
N ALA A 134 27.09 -0.66 8.05
CA ALA A 134 26.42 -1.59 7.15
C ALA A 134 24.90 -1.64 7.38
N PHE A 135 24.42 -1.28 8.59
CA PHE A 135 23.01 -1.17 8.93
C PHE A 135 22.58 0.28 8.83
N GLN A 136 21.61 0.54 7.97
CA GLN A 136 21.09 1.88 7.65
C GLN A 136 19.58 1.92 7.84
N PRO A 137 19.10 2.18 9.05
CA PRO A 137 17.69 2.49 9.26
C PRO A 137 17.36 3.86 8.67
N TYR A 138 16.13 4.03 8.20
CA TYR A 138 15.67 5.31 7.69
C TYR A 138 14.20 5.55 8.02
N VAL A 139 13.84 6.82 7.98
CA VAL A 139 12.46 7.30 8.02
C VAL A 139 12.20 8.12 6.76
N GLY A 140 10.94 8.17 6.33
CA GLY A 140 10.55 8.94 5.15
C GLY A 140 9.20 9.61 5.30
N LEU A 141 9.09 10.74 4.61
CA LEU A 141 7.84 11.49 4.45
C LEU A 141 7.68 11.81 2.97
N GLY A 142 6.48 11.58 2.44
CA GLY A 142 6.23 11.75 1.02
C GLY A 142 4.79 12.12 0.69
N ILE A 143 4.56 12.21 -0.60
CA ILE A 143 3.25 12.37 -1.22
C ILE A 143 2.96 11.15 -2.09
N ASN A 144 1.73 10.69 -2.00
CA ASN A 144 1.20 9.60 -2.81
C ASN A 144 0.16 10.14 -3.78
N TYR A 145 0.11 9.58 -4.99
CA TYR A 145 -1.00 9.76 -5.92
C TYR A 145 -1.48 8.40 -6.38
N THR A 146 -2.62 7.95 -5.89
CA THR A 146 -3.20 6.66 -6.28
C THR A 146 -4.13 6.83 -7.46
N ILE A 147 -3.86 6.05 -8.52
CA ILE A 147 -4.67 6.00 -9.73
C ILE A 147 -5.41 4.67 -9.73
N PHE A 148 -6.75 4.72 -9.77
CA PHE A 148 -7.61 3.55 -9.93
C PHE A 148 -7.97 3.36 -11.41
N PHE A 149 -8.08 2.11 -11.85
CA PHE A 149 -8.41 1.73 -13.22
C PHE A 149 -8.80 0.25 -13.31
N ASP A 150 -9.31 -0.19 -14.47
CA ASP A 150 -9.77 -1.56 -14.73
C ASP A 150 -10.78 -2.05 -13.66
N GLU A 151 -11.76 -1.19 -13.32
CA GLU A 151 -12.83 -1.51 -12.40
C GLU A 151 -13.86 -2.41 -13.10
N ASP A 152 -13.97 -3.66 -12.67
CA ASP A 152 -14.89 -4.62 -13.28
C ASP A 152 -15.77 -5.31 -12.23
N LEU A 153 -17.08 -5.23 -12.43
CA LEU A 153 -18.05 -5.92 -11.61
C LEU A 153 -18.05 -7.42 -11.93
N ASN A 154 -18.21 -8.26 -10.93
CA ASN A 154 -18.41 -9.68 -11.17
C ASN A 154 -19.77 -9.97 -11.86
N SER A 155 -19.89 -11.15 -12.49
CA SER A 155 -21.09 -11.51 -13.26
C SER A 155 -22.36 -11.48 -12.43
N ARG A 156 -22.28 -11.90 -11.15
CA ARG A 156 -23.44 -11.90 -10.24
C ARG A 156 -23.99 -10.49 -10.04
N GLN A 157 -23.12 -9.50 -9.86
CA GLN A 157 -23.56 -8.12 -9.64
C GLN A 157 -24.09 -7.48 -10.94
N LYS A 158 -23.49 -7.83 -12.08
CA LYS A 158 -24.05 -7.46 -13.39
C LYS A 158 -25.46 -8.04 -13.60
N ASP A 159 -25.69 -9.31 -13.22
CA ASP A 159 -26.99 -9.96 -13.28
C ASP A 159 -28.00 -9.34 -12.29
N ASN A 160 -27.52 -8.84 -11.15
CA ASN A 160 -28.32 -8.06 -10.18
C ASN A 160 -28.67 -6.65 -10.67
N GLY A 161 -28.14 -6.21 -11.82
CA GLY A 161 -28.45 -4.93 -12.45
C GLY A 161 -27.47 -3.79 -12.11
N PHE A 162 -26.31 -4.11 -11.55
CA PHE A 162 -25.23 -3.15 -11.35
C PHE A 162 -24.38 -2.97 -12.62
N SER A 163 -23.85 -1.75 -12.82
CA SER A 163 -23.00 -1.38 -13.95
C SER A 163 -22.15 -0.16 -13.58
N ASN A 164 -21.11 0.14 -14.38
CA ASN A 164 -20.28 1.35 -14.28
C ASN A 164 -19.71 1.56 -12.87
N LEU A 165 -18.92 0.60 -12.37
CA LEU A 165 -18.12 0.79 -11.16
C LEU A 165 -16.98 1.75 -11.49
N GLU A 166 -16.83 2.82 -10.71
CA GLU A 166 -15.78 3.82 -10.85
C GLU A 166 -15.27 4.22 -9.46
N LEU A 167 -13.97 4.45 -9.35
CA LEU A 167 -13.30 4.97 -8.15
C LEU A 167 -12.58 6.26 -8.47
N ASP A 168 -12.69 7.26 -7.60
CA ASP A 168 -11.96 8.51 -7.73
C ASP A 168 -10.47 8.31 -7.38
N ASN A 169 -9.58 8.98 -8.12
CA ASN A 169 -8.15 9.00 -7.81
C ASN A 169 -7.90 9.78 -6.51
N SER A 170 -6.84 9.39 -5.78
CA SER A 170 -6.53 9.95 -4.46
C SER A 170 -5.17 10.64 -4.43
N TRP A 171 -5.08 11.72 -3.67
CA TRP A 171 -3.84 12.34 -3.23
C TRP A 171 -3.74 12.29 -1.72
N GLY A 172 -2.61 11.84 -1.19
CA GLY A 172 -2.42 11.79 0.24
C GLY A 172 -0.96 11.84 0.67
N LEU A 173 -0.75 11.78 1.97
CA LEU A 173 0.58 11.73 2.55
C LEU A 173 1.07 10.27 2.64
N ALA A 174 2.39 10.13 2.64
CA ALA A 174 3.06 8.85 2.82
C ALA A 174 4.07 8.96 3.96
N TYR A 175 4.00 8.02 4.89
CA TYR A 175 4.95 7.90 6.00
C TYR A 175 5.65 6.56 5.88
N GLN A 176 6.97 6.51 6.05
CA GLN A 176 7.68 5.23 5.98
C GLN A 176 8.77 5.11 7.01
N VAL A 177 9.01 3.88 7.40
CA VAL A 177 10.20 3.43 8.13
C VAL A 177 10.78 2.23 7.40
N GLY A 178 12.10 2.15 7.36
CA GLY A 178 12.76 1.04 6.70
C GLY A 178 14.20 0.88 7.14
N MET A 179 14.85 -0.11 6.56
CA MET A 179 16.27 -0.36 6.77
C MET A 179 16.90 -0.97 5.52
N ASP A 180 18.13 -0.56 5.26
CA ASP A 180 19.04 -1.24 4.37
C ASP A 180 20.12 -1.97 5.19
N TYR A 181 20.48 -3.17 4.81
CA TYR A 181 21.59 -3.91 5.37
C TYR A 181 22.57 -4.29 4.25
N MET A 182 23.73 -3.66 4.25
CA MET A 182 24.75 -3.87 3.21
C MET A 182 25.32 -5.28 3.32
N LEU A 183 25.19 -6.08 2.27
CA LEU A 183 25.81 -7.40 2.12
C LEU A 183 27.19 -7.29 1.49
N THR A 184 27.36 -6.32 0.61
CA THR A 184 28.61 -5.91 -0.05
C THR A 184 28.64 -4.39 -0.18
N ASP A 185 29.64 -3.81 -0.81
CA ASP A 185 29.69 -2.36 -1.06
C ASP A 185 28.54 -1.84 -1.94
N ASN A 186 27.92 -2.71 -2.73
CA ASN A 186 26.88 -2.34 -3.68
C ASN A 186 25.54 -3.03 -3.45
N VAL A 187 25.52 -4.22 -2.84
CA VAL A 187 24.30 -5.03 -2.67
C VAL A 187 23.80 -4.95 -1.26
N MET A 188 22.49 -4.75 -1.09
CA MET A 188 21.85 -4.66 0.21
C MET A 188 20.57 -5.49 0.28
N LEU A 189 20.22 -5.92 1.49
CA LEU A 189 18.87 -6.32 1.85
C LEU A 189 18.09 -5.06 2.24
N ASN A 190 16.84 -4.97 1.83
CA ASN A 190 15.92 -3.91 2.23
C ASN A 190 14.66 -4.50 2.84
N ALA A 191 14.18 -3.85 3.91
CA ALA A 191 12.86 -4.06 4.46
C ALA A 191 12.25 -2.72 4.84
N GLN A 192 10.97 -2.52 4.51
CA GLN A 192 10.29 -1.26 4.79
C GLN A 192 8.80 -1.44 4.99
N VAL A 193 8.22 -0.53 5.74
CA VAL A 193 6.78 -0.39 5.94
C VAL A 193 6.41 1.06 5.64
N ARG A 194 5.34 1.25 4.88
CA ARG A 194 4.71 2.55 4.62
C ARG A 194 3.28 2.53 5.10
N TYR A 195 2.82 3.67 5.53
CA TYR A 195 1.42 4.03 5.63
C TYR A 195 1.13 5.05 4.54
N LEU A 196 0.10 4.81 3.76
CA LEU A 196 -0.37 5.72 2.72
C LEU A 196 -1.76 6.23 3.13
N ASP A 197 -1.95 7.53 3.09
CA ASP A 197 -3.24 8.21 3.26
C ASP A 197 -3.95 8.16 1.89
N ILE A 198 -4.98 7.33 1.77
CA ILE A 198 -5.70 7.10 0.51
C ILE A 198 -7.20 7.11 0.76
N ASP A 199 -7.84 8.20 0.35
CA ASP A 199 -9.29 8.37 0.38
C ASP A 199 -9.85 8.29 -1.04
N THR A 200 -10.93 7.55 -1.23
CA THR A 200 -11.61 7.45 -2.52
C THR A 200 -13.12 7.43 -2.37
N THR A 201 -13.80 7.84 -3.41
CA THR A 201 -15.24 7.66 -3.56
C THR A 201 -15.49 6.60 -4.63
N ALA A 202 -16.13 5.50 -4.23
CA ALA A 202 -16.61 4.52 -5.18
C ALA A 202 -18.07 4.81 -5.57
N THR A 203 -18.36 4.73 -6.87
CA THR A 203 -19.71 4.88 -7.43
C THR A 203 -20.04 3.70 -8.33
N VAL A 204 -21.30 3.30 -8.32
CA VAL A 204 -21.82 2.26 -9.19
C VAL A 204 -23.27 2.58 -9.56
N ASP A 205 -23.65 2.31 -10.79
CA ASP A 205 -25.04 2.48 -11.24
C ASP A 205 -25.83 1.18 -11.03
N HIS A 206 -27.09 1.33 -10.57
CA HIS A 206 -28.04 0.23 -10.47
C HIS A 206 -29.33 0.57 -11.22
N ASN A 207 -29.84 -0.38 -12.01
CA ASN A 207 -30.95 -0.16 -12.95
C ASN A 207 -32.26 0.31 -12.31
N ALA A 208 -32.51 -0.03 -11.02
CA ALA A 208 -33.71 0.38 -10.29
C ALA A 208 -33.45 1.44 -9.22
N LEU A 209 -32.25 1.52 -8.63
CA LEU A 209 -31.92 2.42 -7.52
C LEU A 209 -31.19 3.69 -7.99
N GLY A 210 -30.73 3.73 -9.24
CA GLY A 210 -29.87 4.80 -9.76
C GLY A 210 -28.44 4.68 -9.26
N LYS A 211 -27.78 5.81 -9.06
CA LYS A 211 -26.38 5.86 -8.62
C LYS A 211 -26.26 5.54 -7.12
N VAL A 212 -25.43 4.59 -6.82
CA VAL A 212 -25.00 4.23 -5.45
C VAL A 212 -23.59 4.72 -5.23
N LYS A 213 -23.33 5.30 -4.07
CA LYS A 213 -22.04 5.91 -3.70
C LYS A 213 -21.59 5.39 -2.34
N VAL A 214 -20.28 5.27 -2.14
CA VAL A 214 -19.64 5.02 -0.85
C VAL A 214 -18.30 5.74 -0.79
N ASP A 215 -18.04 6.44 0.31
CA ASP A 215 -16.74 7.03 0.59
C ASP A 215 -15.91 6.00 1.38
N VAL A 216 -14.65 5.77 0.98
CA VAL A 216 -13.78 4.73 1.52
C VAL A 216 -12.42 5.31 1.85
N ASP A 217 -12.04 5.24 3.11
CA ASP A 217 -10.71 5.48 3.61
C ASP A 217 -9.95 4.14 3.53
N VAL A 218 -9.04 3.99 2.57
CA VAL A 218 -8.33 2.72 2.31
C VAL A 218 -7.15 2.56 3.24
N ASP A 219 -6.41 3.63 3.47
CA ASP A 219 -5.35 3.82 4.47
C ASP A 219 -4.40 2.63 4.67
N PRO A 220 -3.81 2.08 3.59
CA PRO A 220 -3.11 0.81 3.67
C PRO A 220 -1.77 0.91 4.39
N PHE A 221 -1.40 -0.17 5.08
CA PHE A 221 0.00 -0.47 5.29
C PHE A 221 0.58 -1.16 4.05
N VAL A 222 1.76 -0.70 3.64
CA VAL A 222 2.49 -1.26 2.50
C VAL A 222 3.82 -1.82 3.01
N TYR A 223 3.97 -3.13 2.91
CA TYR A 223 5.17 -3.86 3.34
C TYR A 223 6.00 -4.23 2.13
N MET A 224 7.31 -3.99 2.17
CA MET A 224 8.21 -4.43 1.11
C MET A 224 9.45 -5.09 1.70
N VAL A 225 9.85 -6.21 1.12
CA VAL A 225 11.12 -6.89 1.40
C VAL A 225 11.77 -7.25 0.08
N GLY A 226 13.05 -6.93 -0.05
CA GLY A 226 13.76 -7.14 -1.31
C GLY A 226 15.26 -6.96 -1.22
N LEU A 227 15.86 -6.92 -2.40
CA LEU A 227 17.27 -6.60 -2.61
C LEU A 227 17.41 -5.21 -3.19
N GLY A 228 18.48 -4.52 -2.81
CA GLY A 228 18.87 -3.26 -3.41
C GLY A 228 20.27 -3.33 -4.00
N TYR A 229 20.49 -2.47 -4.98
CA TYR A 229 21.80 -2.24 -5.59
C TYR A 229 22.09 -0.75 -5.61
N LYS A 230 23.29 -0.39 -5.17
CA LYS A 230 23.84 0.95 -5.17
C LYS A 230 24.84 1.12 -6.29
N PHE A 231 24.65 2.11 -7.13
CA PHE A 231 25.52 2.50 -8.26
C PHE A 231 26.45 3.62 -7.88
#